data_bee3a5f37fcd442387c806c30be0f013
#
_entry.id   bee3a5f37fcd442387c806c30be0f013
#
_cell.length_a   1.000
_cell.length_b   1.000
_cell.length_c   1.000
_cell.angle_alpha   90.00
_cell.angle_beta   90.00
_cell.angle_gamma   90.00
#
_symmetry.space_group_name_H-M   'P 1'
#
loop_
_entity.id
_entity.type
_entity.pdbx_description
1 polymer ?
#
loop_
_entity_poly.entity_id
_entity_poly.type
_entity_poly.pdbx_seq_one_letter_code
_entity_poly.pdbx_strand_id
1 'polypeptide(L)'
;MNVTEIAKQNLPCGFEHLRKTLDITTKLHDIGKATRFFQTYLNTADEKERSTLKNQKETNHAKFSALVSFWAILASEGIDLLSPGFTLSGSEGKNAFISYIAVQRHHGDLVKPEFLFDEKSIEIFQKQLQSITEPTLSEFGKALSINLDYENIHLFLGNLQEIGRKVRSYTRNLKNNTIPDLFLELNWLYSVLIDADKLDAGISCENLPGRPQFNNPEIVCNYKKTK
;
A
#
# COMPACT_ATOMS: atom_id res chain seq x y z
N MET A 1 3.73 12.23 -14.96
CA MET A 1 4.09 10.79 -14.78
C MET A 1 3.53 10.43 -13.42
N ASN A 2 2.98 9.25 -13.22
CA ASN A 2 2.44 8.87 -11.92
C ASN A 2 3.34 7.81 -11.25
N VAL A 3 3.13 7.59 -9.96
CA VAL A 3 3.93 6.63 -9.14
C VAL A 3 4.08 5.27 -9.85
N THR A 4 3.01 4.75 -10.44
CA THR A 4 3.01 3.45 -11.12
C THR A 4 3.93 3.42 -12.33
N GLU A 5 3.91 4.46 -13.16
CA GLU A 5 4.75 4.55 -14.36
C GLU A 5 6.24 4.68 -13.98
N ILE A 6 6.53 5.50 -12.97
CA ILE A 6 7.91 5.64 -12.45
C ILE A 6 8.41 4.29 -11.91
N ALA A 7 7.59 3.60 -11.13
CA ALA A 7 7.95 2.31 -10.54
C ALA A 7 8.20 1.23 -11.60
N LYS A 8 7.36 1.17 -12.65
CA LYS A 8 7.52 0.18 -13.74
C LYS A 8 8.82 0.36 -14.52
N GLN A 9 9.33 1.58 -14.67
CA GLN A 9 10.62 1.85 -15.32
C GLN A 9 11.80 1.32 -14.51
N ASN A 10 11.62 1.12 -13.21
CA ASN A 10 12.65 0.63 -12.29
C ASN A 10 12.55 -0.91 -12.05
N LEU A 11 11.75 -1.64 -12.85
CA LEU A 11 11.65 -3.11 -12.74
C LEU A 11 12.90 -3.76 -13.35
N PRO A 12 13.79 -4.36 -12.53
CA PRO A 12 15.01 -4.97 -13.04
C PRO A 12 14.74 -6.33 -13.70
N CYS A 13 15.65 -6.76 -14.53
CA CYS A 13 15.67 -8.12 -15.05
C CYS A 13 15.68 -9.13 -13.89
N GLY A 14 14.83 -10.16 -13.98
CA GLY A 14 14.67 -11.19 -12.96
C GLY A 14 13.53 -10.93 -11.96
N PHE A 15 12.90 -9.72 -11.96
CA PHE A 15 11.75 -9.40 -11.12
C PHE A 15 10.43 -9.26 -11.90
N GLU A 16 10.39 -9.75 -13.14
CA GLU A 16 9.20 -9.67 -14.01
C GLU A 16 7.97 -10.33 -13.38
N HIS A 17 8.17 -11.36 -12.57
CA HIS A 17 7.11 -12.04 -11.83
C HIS A 17 6.42 -11.13 -10.79
N LEU A 18 7.06 -10.04 -10.37
CA LEU A 18 6.48 -9.06 -9.45
C LEU A 18 5.78 -7.90 -10.16
N ARG A 19 5.74 -7.85 -11.49
CA ARG A 19 5.16 -6.73 -12.26
C ARG A 19 3.71 -6.44 -11.87
N LYS A 20 2.88 -7.48 -11.74
CA LYS A 20 1.47 -7.35 -11.33
C LYS A 20 1.36 -6.86 -9.88
N THR A 21 2.18 -7.42 -8.99
CA THR A 21 2.26 -7.00 -7.59
C THR A 21 2.67 -5.53 -7.47
N LEU A 22 3.72 -5.12 -8.21
CA LEU A 22 4.17 -3.74 -8.25
C LEU A 22 3.06 -2.79 -8.74
N ASP A 23 2.36 -3.16 -9.83
CA ASP A 23 1.26 -2.37 -10.39
C ASP A 23 0.15 -2.12 -9.35
N ILE A 24 -0.31 -3.17 -8.68
CA ILE A 24 -1.36 -3.07 -7.66
C ILE A 24 -0.86 -2.30 -6.44
N THR A 25 0.35 -2.60 -5.96
CA THR A 25 0.96 -1.94 -4.80
C THR A 25 1.07 -0.43 -4.99
N THR A 26 1.62 -0.01 -6.13
CA THR A 26 1.83 1.42 -6.43
C THR A 26 0.53 2.18 -6.66
N LYS A 27 -0.49 1.54 -7.20
CA LYS A 27 -1.82 2.13 -7.39
C LYS A 27 -2.59 2.31 -6.10
N LEU A 28 -2.42 1.39 -5.14
CA LEU A 28 -3.21 1.36 -3.91
C LEU A 28 -2.47 1.86 -2.66
N HIS A 29 -1.17 2.17 -2.74
CA HIS A 29 -0.38 2.55 -1.56
C HIS A 29 -0.99 3.72 -0.76
N ASP A 30 -1.71 4.58 -1.43
CA ASP A 30 -2.32 5.79 -0.89
C ASP A 30 -3.86 5.79 -0.89
N ILE A 31 -4.53 4.66 -1.19
CA ILE A 31 -6.00 4.60 -1.25
C ILE A 31 -6.67 5.04 0.06
N GLY A 32 -6.01 4.86 1.19
CA GLY A 32 -6.48 5.32 2.48
C GLY A 32 -6.56 6.84 2.61
N LYS A 33 -5.92 7.61 1.73
CA LYS A 33 -6.08 9.07 1.65
C LYS A 33 -7.50 9.47 1.19
N ALA A 34 -8.24 8.58 0.54
CA ALA A 34 -9.63 8.80 0.16
C ALA A 34 -10.60 8.77 1.36
N THR A 35 -10.18 8.28 2.52
CA THR A 35 -11.03 8.26 3.72
C THR A 35 -11.39 9.68 4.18
N ARG A 36 -12.63 9.86 4.67
CA ARG A 36 -13.07 11.13 5.23
C ARG A 36 -12.16 11.61 6.36
N PHE A 37 -11.63 10.70 7.16
CA PHE A 37 -10.71 11.03 8.26
C PHE A 37 -9.45 11.71 7.77
N PHE A 38 -8.81 11.14 6.74
CA PHE A 38 -7.61 11.73 6.15
C PHE A 38 -7.92 13.05 5.42
N GLN A 39 -9.04 13.11 4.68
CA GLN A 39 -9.47 14.35 4.00
C GLN A 39 -9.76 15.47 5.00
N THR A 40 -10.42 15.17 6.14
CA THR A 40 -10.64 16.16 7.20
C THR A 40 -9.31 16.68 7.74
N TYR A 41 -8.37 15.78 8.05
CA TYR A 41 -7.02 16.16 8.49
C TYR A 41 -6.32 17.09 7.49
N LEU A 42 -6.36 16.80 6.21
CA LEU A 42 -5.72 17.64 5.17
C LEU A 42 -6.35 19.03 5.06
N ASN A 43 -7.66 19.12 5.17
CA ASN A 43 -8.41 20.37 4.97
C ASN A 43 -8.55 21.21 6.25
N THR A 44 -8.08 20.75 7.40
CA THR A 44 -8.12 21.49 8.66
C THR A 44 -7.03 22.57 8.67
N ALA A 45 -7.45 23.85 8.75
CA ALA A 45 -6.55 25.00 8.74
C ALA A 45 -5.88 25.24 10.12
N ASP A 46 -6.59 24.95 11.22
CA ASP A 46 -6.05 25.13 12.58
C ASP A 46 -4.96 24.08 12.86
N GLU A 47 -3.77 24.55 13.22
CA GLU A 47 -2.60 23.67 13.45
C GLU A 47 -2.76 22.74 14.66
N LYS A 48 -3.42 23.19 15.73
CA LYS A 48 -3.62 22.37 16.92
C LYS A 48 -4.62 21.25 16.65
N GLU A 49 -5.73 21.59 16.00
CA GLU A 49 -6.74 20.64 15.59
C GLU A 49 -6.14 19.65 14.59
N ARG A 50 -5.41 20.12 13.59
CA ARG A 50 -4.73 19.28 12.60
C ARG A 50 -3.73 18.32 13.25
N SER A 51 -2.95 18.79 14.24
CA SER A 51 -2.03 17.92 14.99
C SER A 51 -2.78 16.85 15.79
N THR A 52 -3.94 17.17 16.34
CA THR A 52 -4.79 16.21 17.05
C THR A 52 -5.34 15.16 16.09
N LEU A 53 -5.86 15.58 14.94
CA LEU A 53 -6.38 14.68 13.89
C LEU A 53 -5.29 13.76 13.34
N LYS A 54 -4.07 14.28 13.14
CA LYS A 54 -2.92 13.48 12.67
C LYS A 54 -2.62 12.28 13.56
N ASN A 55 -2.84 12.41 14.87
CA ASN A 55 -2.56 11.37 15.85
C ASN A 55 -3.70 10.37 16.03
N GLN A 56 -4.85 10.58 15.40
CA GLN A 56 -5.95 9.62 15.41
C GLN A 56 -5.60 8.38 14.58
N LYS A 57 -6.01 7.22 15.07
CA LYS A 57 -5.72 5.95 14.37
C LYS A 57 -6.39 5.85 13.01
N GLU A 58 -7.59 6.42 12.90
CA GLU A 58 -8.39 6.47 11.68
C GLU A 58 -7.77 7.35 10.58
N THR A 59 -6.88 8.28 10.95
CA THR A 59 -6.14 9.13 9.99
C THR A 59 -4.95 8.40 9.37
N ASN A 60 -4.53 7.26 9.93
CA ASN A 60 -3.41 6.48 9.39
C ASN A 60 -3.81 5.75 8.10
N HIS A 61 -3.59 6.42 6.96
CA HIS A 61 -3.94 5.88 5.65
C HIS A 61 -3.09 4.69 5.23
N ALA A 62 -1.80 4.65 5.61
CA ALA A 62 -0.88 3.60 5.17
C ALA A 62 -1.30 2.20 5.64
N LYS A 63 -1.84 2.09 6.86
CA LYS A 63 -2.31 0.82 7.42
C LYS A 63 -3.54 0.29 6.67
N PHE A 64 -4.50 1.17 6.40
CA PHE A 64 -5.68 0.83 5.61
C PHE A 64 -5.30 0.47 4.17
N SER A 65 -4.47 1.28 3.53
CA SER A 65 -3.96 1.02 2.18
C SER A 65 -3.25 -0.33 2.07
N ALA A 66 -2.47 -0.71 3.09
CA ALA A 66 -1.77 -1.99 3.13
C ALA A 66 -2.73 -3.18 3.12
N LEU A 67 -3.83 -3.11 3.87
CA LEU A 67 -4.86 -4.16 3.89
C LEU A 67 -5.62 -4.25 2.57
N VAL A 68 -5.99 -3.10 1.98
CA VAL A 68 -6.66 -3.08 0.68
C VAL A 68 -5.74 -3.62 -0.41
N SER A 69 -4.44 -3.28 -0.39
CA SER A 69 -3.46 -3.82 -1.34
C SER A 69 -3.27 -5.34 -1.19
N PHE A 70 -3.20 -5.82 0.05
CA PHE A 70 -3.14 -7.25 0.35
C PHE A 70 -4.35 -7.99 -0.21
N TRP A 71 -5.55 -7.49 0.06
CA TRP A 71 -6.79 -8.05 -0.47
C TRP A 71 -6.81 -8.04 -2.01
N ALA A 72 -6.47 -6.89 -2.62
CA ALA A 72 -6.55 -6.73 -4.07
C ALA A 72 -5.60 -7.67 -4.83
N ILE A 73 -4.40 -7.92 -4.30
CA ILE A 73 -3.47 -8.87 -4.91
C ILE A 73 -4.07 -10.27 -4.89
N LEU A 74 -4.58 -10.74 -3.75
CA LEU A 74 -5.17 -12.08 -3.66
C LEU A 74 -6.43 -12.20 -4.50
N ALA A 75 -7.32 -11.19 -4.49
CA ALA A 75 -8.50 -11.16 -5.34
C ALA A 75 -8.14 -11.19 -6.84
N SER A 76 -7.06 -10.52 -7.24
CA SER A 76 -6.57 -10.51 -8.63
C SER A 76 -6.05 -11.87 -9.12
N GLU A 77 -5.72 -12.76 -8.18
CA GLU A 77 -5.34 -14.16 -8.44
C GLU A 77 -6.53 -15.13 -8.35
N GLY A 78 -7.75 -14.60 -8.18
CA GLY A 78 -8.96 -15.40 -8.04
C GLY A 78 -9.06 -16.12 -6.69
N ILE A 79 -8.33 -15.67 -5.68
CA ILE A 79 -8.30 -16.30 -4.37
C ILE A 79 -9.45 -15.75 -3.54
N ASP A 80 -10.36 -16.64 -3.15
CA ASP A 80 -11.40 -16.34 -2.17
C ASP A 80 -10.86 -16.52 -0.75
N LEU A 81 -10.55 -15.38 -0.12
CA LEU A 81 -10.01 -15.30 1.24
C LEU A 81 -10.96 -15.83 2.31
N LEU A 82 -12.26 -15.85 2.02
CA LEU A 82 -13.34 -16.25 2.94
C LEU A 82 -13.71 -17.72 2.79
N SER A 83 -13.18 -18.38 1.76
CA SER A 83 -13.44 -19.81 1.52
C SER A 83 -13.00 -20.65 2.72
N PRO A 84 -13.84 -21.55 3.21
CA PRO A 84 -13.45 -22.54 4.19
C PRO A 84 -12.27 -23.39 3.65
N GLY A 85 -11.19 -23.45 4.38
CA GLY A 85 -9.99 -24.19 3.95
C GLY A 85 -8.98 -23.40 3.11
N PHE A 86 -9.26 -22.12 2.77
CA PHE A 86 -8.24 -21.26 2.19
C PHE A 86 -7.00 -21.21 3.07
N THR A 87 -5.84 -21.41 2.47
CA THR A 87 -4.53 -21.26 3.09
C THR A 87 -3.67 -20.33 2.25
N LEU A 88 -2.96 -19.42 2.90
CA LEU A 88 -1.93 -18.64 2.21
C LEU A 88 -0.78 -19.58 1.85
N SER A 89 -0.47 -19.68 0.58
CA SER A 89 0.61 -20.53 0.06
C SER A 89 1.13 -19.96 -1.26
N GLY A 90 2.25 -20.47 -1.73
CA GLY A 90 2.77 -20.12 -3.05
C GLY A 90 3.24 -18.68 -3.22
N SER A 91 3.34 -18.28 -4.48
CA SER A 91 3.79 -16.95 -4.90
C SER A 91 2.75 -15.87 -4.55
N GLU A 92 1.47 -16.20 -4.61
CA GLU A 92 0.36 -15.28 -4.38
C GLU A 92 0.35 -14.78 -2.92
N GLY A 93 0.48 -15.72 -1.98
CA GLY A 93 0.58 -15.38 -0.55
C GLY A 93 1.83 -14.56 -0.25
N LYS A 94 2.96 -14.89 -0.88
CA LYS A 94 4.20 -14.12 -0.78
C LYS A 94 4.02 -12.71 -1.31
N ASN A 95 3.47 -12.56 -2.52
CA ASN A 95 3.29 -11.28 -3.19
C ASN A 95 2.36 -10.35 -2.40
N ALA A 96 1.23 -10.87 -1.90
CA ALA A 96 0.33 -10.11 -1.04
C ALA A 96 1.03 -9.67 0.26
N PHE A 97 1.82 -10.54 0.87
CA PHE A 97 2.53 -10.26 2.12
C PHE A 97 3.62 -9.19 1.96
N ILE A 98 4.46 -9.26 0.92
CA ILE A 98 5.48 -8.23 0.67
C ILE A 98 4.85 -6.88 0.33
N SER A 99 3.75 -6.86 -0.44
CA SER A 99 2.99 -5.64 -0.72
C SER A 99 2.42 -5.03 0.57
N TYR A 100 1.80 -5.85 1.42
CA TYR A 100 1.29 -5.40 2.72
C TYR A 100 2.35 -4.70 3.55
N ILE A 101 3.56 -5.28 3.67
CA ILE A 101 4.65 -4.69 4.44
C ILE A 101 5.15 -3.41 3.77
N ALA A 102 5.39 -3.43 2.45
CA ALA A 102 5.89 -2.28 1.72
C ALA A 102 4.95 -1.08 1.84
N VAL A 103 3.64 -1.28 1.65
CA VAL A 103 2.64 -0.21 1.78
C VAL A 103 2.49 0.24 3.23
N GLN A 104 2.47 -0.68 4.20
CA GLN A 104 2.38 -0.30 5.61
C GLN A 104 3.52 0.63 6.05
N ARG A 105 4.69 0.46 5.45
CA ARG A 105 5.94 1.13 5.86
C ARG A 105 6.40 2.23 4.90
N HIS A 106 5.67 2.58 3.85
CA HIS A 106 6.14 3.52 2.84
C HIS A 106 6.44 4.94 3.37
N HIS A 107 5.94 5.30 4.55
CA HIS A 107 6.27 6.55 5.24
C HIS A 107 7.30 6.41 6.37
N GLY A 108 7.96 5.28 6.51
CA GLY A 108 8.91 5.04 7.60
C GLY A 108 9.93 3.97 7.26
N ASP A 109 10.69 3.55 8.26
CA ASP A 109 11.70 2.51 8.09
C ASP A 109 11.09 1.12 7.97
N LEU A 110 11.79 0.24 7.25
CA LEU A 110 11.43 -1.16 7.09
C LEU A 110 11.81 -1.95 8.35
N VAL A 111 11.09 -1.68 9.44
CA VAL A 111 11.21 -2.39 10.72
C VAL A 111 10.19 -3.52 10.79
N LYS A 112 10.20 -4.27 11.90
CA LYS A 112 9.24 -5.35 12.15
C LYS A 112 7.81 -4.92 11.78
N PRO A 113 7.13 -5.64 10.87
CA PRO A 113 5.78 -5.29 10.44
C PRO A 113 4.80 -5.43 11.61
N GLU A 114 3.83 -4.50 11.65
CA GLU A 114 2.70 -4.63 12.56
C GLU A 114 1.67 -5.54 11.91
N PHE A 115 1.29 -6.61 12.59
CA PHE A 115 0.17 -7.45 12.15
C PHE A 115 -1.14 -6.85 12.66
N LEU A 116 -1.83 -6.10 11.81
CA LEU A 116 -3.04 -5.35 12.11
C LEU A 116 -4.32 -6.21 12.02
N PHE A 117 -4.24 -7.44 12.54
CA PHE A 117 -5.31 -8.42 12.46
C PHE A 117 -5.93 -8.70 13.84
N ASP A 118 -6.15 -7.62 14.61
CA ASP A 118 -6.82 -7.67 15.92
C ASP A 118 -8.19 -6.97 15.88
N GLU A 119 -9.02 -7.20 16.90
CA GLU A 119 -10.39 -6.65 16.96
C GLU A 119 -10.42 -5.12 16.92
N LYS A 120 -9.48 -4.44 17.61
CA LYS A 120 -9.43 -2.98 17.64
C LYS A 120 -9.09 -2.40 16.27
N SER A 121 -8.23 -3.11 15.53
CA SER A 121 -7.88 -2.73 14.15
C SER A 121 -9.08 -2.92 13.22
N ILE A 122 -9.88 -3.97 13.38
CA ILE A 122 -11.09 -4.22 12.57
C ILE A 122 -12.04 -3.02 12.63
N GLU A 123 -12.39 -2.56 13.83
CA GLU A 123 -13.30 -1.41 14.01
C GLU A 123 -12.79 -0.15 13.30
N ILE A 124 -11.49 0.13 13.40
CA ILE A 124 -10.88 1.28 12.75
C ILE A 124 -11.00 1.18 11.24
N PHE A 125 -10.64 0.02 10.67
CA PHE A 125 -10.65 -0.17 9.22
C PHE A 125 -12.06 -0.21 8.65
N GLN A 126 -13.03 -0.76 9.37
CA GLN A 126 -14.44 -0.70 8.99
C GLN A 126 -14.95 0.75 8.96
N LYS A 127 -14.61 1.58 9.96
CA LYS A 127 -14.94 3.01 9.96
C LYS A 127 -14.27 3.73 8.78
N GLN A 128 -13.01 3.41 8.49
CA GLN A 128 -12.30 3.99 7.34
C GLN A 128 -12.98 3.61 6.03
N LEU A 129 -13.33 2.35 5.82
CA LEU A 129 -14.06 1.92 4.61
C LEU A 129 -15.43 2.59 4.51
N GLN A 130 -16.22 2.62 5.60
CA GLN A 130 -17.54 3.26 5.63
C GLN A 130 -17.48 4.77 5.35
N SER A 131 -16.32 5.39 5.57
CA SER A 131 -16.09 6.80 5.27
C SER A 131 -15.83 7.07 3.78
N ILE A 132 -15.61 6.02 2.99
CA ILE A 132 -15.49 6.08 1.52
C ILE A 132 -16.81 5.56 0.96
N THR A 133 -17.52 6.36 0.16
CA THR A 133 -18.77 5.88 -0.43
C THR A 133 -18.50 4.80 -1.48
N GLU A 134 -19.43 3.86 -1.64
CA GLU A 134 -19.31 2.80 -2.65
C GLU A 134 -19.10 3.36 -4.07
N PRO A 135 -19.86 4.39 -4.53
CA PRO A 135 -19.59 5.01 -5.83
C PRO A 135 -18.16 5.56 -5.96
N THR A 136 -17.66 6.22 -4.92
CA THR A 136 -16.29 6.77 -4.91
C THR A 136 -15.25 5.66 -5.02
N LEU A 137 -15.42 4.55 -4.28
CA LEU A 137 -14.50 3.42 -4.36
C LEU A 137 -14.53 2.76 -5.75
N SER A 138 -15.71 2.62 -6.35
CA SER A 138 -15.89 2.11 -7.70
C SER A 138 -15.23 3.02 -8.75
N GLU A 139 -15.34 4.34 -8.61
CA GLU A 139 -14.66 5.31 -9.49
C GLU A 139 -13.13 5.19 -9.38
N PHE A 140 -12.59 5.07 -8.17
CA PHE A 140 -11.17 4.79 -7.98
C PHE A 140 -10.76 3.48 -8.65
N GLY A 141 -11.54 2.43 -8.46
CA GLY A 141 -11.29 1.14 -9.09
C GLY A 141 -11.21 1.25 -10.62
N LYS A 142 -12.15 1.96 -11.23
CA LYS A 142 -12.16 2.22 -12.70
C LYS A 142 -10.93 3.03 -13.12
N ALA A 143 -10.62 4.12 -12.42
CA ALA A 143 -9.48 4.99 -12.74
C ALA A 143 -8.15 4.26 -12.63
N LEU A 144 -8.02 3.34 -11.66
CA LEU A 144 -6.82 2.55 -11.43
C LEU A 144 -6.79 1.24 -12.23
N SER A 145 -7.88 0.89 -12.91
CA SER A 145 -8.07 -0.41 -13.57
C SER A 145 -7.87 -1.59 -12.60
N ILE A 146 -8.43 -1.47 -11.40
CA ILE A 146 -8.46 -2.50 -10.36
C ILE A 146 -9.91 -2.69 -9.93
N ASN A 147 -10.36 -3.94 -9.83
CA ASN A 147 -11.70 -4.22 -9.30
C ASN A 147 -11.70 -4.01 -7.77
N LEU A 148 -12.19 -2.85 -7.32
CA LEU A 148 -12.39 -2.51 -5.91
C LEU A 148 -13.86 -2.71 -5.55
N ASP A 149 -14.20 -3.92 -5.13
CA ASP A 149 -15.53 -4.30 -4.71
C ASP A 149 -15.73 -3.96 -3.22
N TYR A 150 -16.68 -3.06 -2.93
CA TYR A 150 -16.94 -2.57 -1.58
C TYR A 150 -17.36 -3.69 -0.63
N GLU A 151 -18.30 -4.53 -1.05
CA GLU A 151 -18.85 -5.61 -0.21
C GLU A 151 -17.78 -6.66 0.10
N ASN A 152 -16.98 -7.04 -0.89
CA ASN A 152 -15.90 -7.99 -0.69
C ASN A 152 -14.79 -7.43 0.24
N ILE A 153 -14.46 -6.15 0.13
CA ILE A 153 -13.52 -5.49 1.05
C ILE A 153 -14.13 -5.41 2.45
N HIS A 154 -15.41 -5.08 2.58
CA HIS A 154 -16.11 -5.04 3.87
C HIS A 154 -16.11 -6.42 4.55
N LEU A 155 -16.44 -7.47 3.81
CA LEU A 155 -16.38 -8.86 4.30
C LEU A 155 -14.95 -9.26 4.68
N PHE A 156 -13.96 -8.91 3.87
CA PHE A 156 -12.55 -9.14 4.19
C PHE A 156 -12.15 -8.48 5.52
N LEU A 157 -12.49 -7.20 5.71
CA LEU A 157 -12.19 -6.47 6.93
C LEU A 157 -12.92 -7.06 8.15
N GLY A 158 -14.15 -7.54 7.98
CA GLY A 158 -14.91 -8.23 9.03
C GLY A 158 -14.27 -9.56 9.49
N ASN A 159 -13.47 -10.18 8.61
CA ASN A 159 -12.85 -11.48 8.87
C ASN A 159 -11.33 -11.39 9.17
N LEU A 160 -10.81 -10.21 9.49
CA LEU A 160 -9.36 -9.99 9.69
C LEU A 160 -8.73 -10.90 10.73
N GLN A 161 -9.45 -11.29 11.79
CA GLN A 161 -8.92 -12.24 12.79
C GLN A 161 -8.59 -13.61 12.19
N GLU A 162 -9.51 -14.14 11.38
CA GLU A 162 -9.29 -15.43 10.69
C GLU A 162 -8.15 -15.32 9.68
N ILE A 163 -8.16 -14.26 8.89
CA ILE A 163 -7.09 -13.97 7.93
C ILE A 163 -5.75 -13.81 8.66
N GLY A 164 -5.74 -13.14 9.80
CA GLY A 164 -4.55 -13.01 10.65
C GLY A 164 -4.02 -14.34 11.17
N ARG A 165 -4.89 -15.30 11.49
CA ARG A 165 -4.47 -16.68 11.81
C ARG A 165 -3.78 -17.36 10.63
N LYS A 166 -4.33 -17.20 9.42
CA LYS A 166 -3.77 -17.74 8.17
C LYS A 166 -2.42 -17.09 7.84
N VAL A 167 -2.30 -15.77 7.98
CA VAL A 167 -1.03 -15.03 7.79
C VAL A 167 0.03 -15.49 8.79
N ARG A 168 -0.32 -15.64 10.06
CA ARG A 168 0.62 -16.18 11.09
C ARG A 168 1.04 -17.61 10.79
N SER A 169 0.12 -18.46 10.32
CA SER A 169 0.45 -19.81 9.88
C SER A 169 1.42 -19.80 8.71
N TYR A 170 1.15 -18.96 7.70
CA TYR A 170 2.02 -18.78 6.55
C TYR A 170 3.45 -18.37 6.99
N THR A 171 3.56 -17.33 7.81
CA THR A 171 4.87 -16.81 8.24
C THR A 171 5.67 -17.80 9.09
N ARG A 172 4.99 -18.63 9.91
CA ARG A 172 5.65 -19.69 10.69
C ARG A 172 6.16 -20.83 9.82
N ASN A 173 5.50 -21.07 8.69
CA ASN A 173 5.84 -22.16 7.77
C ASN A 173 6.83 -21.76 6.68
N LEU A 174 7.29 -20.48 6.66
CA LEU A 174 8.34 -20.04 5.75
C LEU A 174 9.62 -20.83 6.04
N LYS A 175 10.12 -21.51 5.01
CA LYS A 175 11.37 -22.26 5.09
C LYS A 175 12.56 -21.29 5.05
N ASN A 176 13.64 -21.67 5.74
CA ASN A 176 14.86 -20.86 5.81
C ASN A 176 15.45 -20.52 4.41
N ASN A 177 15.28 -21.40 3.43
CA ASN A 177 15.75 -21.17 2.06
C ASN A 177 14.89 -20.20 1.25
N THR A 178 13.66 -19.88 1.69
CA THR A 178 12.78 -18.91 1.02
C THR A 178 12.84 -17.51 1.64
N ILE A 179 13.39 -17.39 2.84
CA ILE A 179 13.50 -16.10 3.55
C ILE A 179 14.41 -15.10 2.82
N PRO A 180 15.58 -15.48 2.27
CA PRO A 180 16.43 -14.55 1.53
C PRO A 180 15.73 -13.95 0.31
N ASP A 181 15.03 -14.77 -0.48
CA ASP A 181 14.32 -14.31 -1.67
C ASP A 181 13.18 -13.36 -1.29
N LEU A 182 12.39 -13.73 -0.27
CA LEU A 182 11.32 -12.88 0.25
C LEU A 182 11.86 -11.54 0.75
N PHE A 183 12.99 -11.55 1.46
CA PHE A 183 13.64 -10.33 1.95
C PHE A 183 14.14 -9.45 0.80
N LEU A 184 14.75 -10.04 -0.22
CA LEU A 184 15.23 -9.33 -1.40
C LEU A 184 14.08 -8.67 -2.16
N GLU A 185 13.02 -9.44 -2.45
CA GLU A 185 11.84 -8.95 -3.16
C GLU A 185 11.11 -7.85 -2.37
N LEU A 186 10.97 -8.01 -1.05
CA LEU A 186 10.39 -6.99 -0.18
C LEU A 186 11.19 -5.69 -0.22
N ASN A 187 12.52 -5.76 -0.02
CA ASN A 187 13.37 -4.57 -0.04
C ASN A 187 13.33 -3.87 -1.39
N TRP A 188 13.34 -4.64 -2.46
CA TRP A 188 13.22 -4.09 -3.81
C TRP A 188 11.87 -3.38 -4.00
N LEU A 189 10.75 -4.06 -3.72
CA LEU A 189 9.40 -3.50 -3.88
C LEU A 189 9.22 -2.22 -3.04
N TYR A 190 9.70 -2.25 -1.79
CA TYR A 190 9.68 -1.11 -0.88
C TYR A 190 10.49 0.07 -1.42
N SER A 191 11.73 -0.17 -1.86
CA SER A 191 12.61 0.88 -2.39
C SER A 191 12.02 1.52 -3.64
N VAL A 192 11.51 0.71 -4.56
CA VAL A 192 10.90 1.22 -5.81
C VAL A 192 9.62 2.03 -5.50
N LEU A 193 8.80 1.57 -4.55
CA LEU A 193 7.60 2.31 -4.13
C LEU A 193 7.98 3.69 -3.56
N ILE A 194 8.93 3.74 -2.62
CA ILE A 194 9.34 5.01 -1.99
C ILE A 194 10.00 5.95 -2.99
N ASP A 195 10.87 5.44 -3.85
CA ASP A 195 11.54 6.27 -4.85
C ASP A 195 10.52 6.86 -5.84
N ALA A 196 9.55 6.05 -6.28
CA ALA A 196 8.50 6.48 -7.18
C ALA A 196 7.55 7.52 -6.53
N ASP A 197 7.14 7.29 -5.29
CA ASP A 197 6.28 8.23 -4.53
C ASP A 197 6.97 9.58 -4.32
N LYS A 198 8.24 9.57 -3.91
CA LYS A 198 9.02 10.80 -3.73
C LYS A 198 9.26 11.55 -5.04
N LEU A 199 9.53 10.84 -6.13
CA LEU A 199 9.74 11.44 -7.44
C LEU A 199 8.44 12.06 -7.97
N ASP A 200 7.32 11.37 -7.85
CA ASP A 200 6.01 11.90 -8.27
C ASP A 200 5.63 13.15 -7.44
N ALA A 201 5.83 13.12 -6.13
CA ALA A 201 5.64 14.27 -5.26
C ALA A 201 6.55 15.45 -5.64
N GLY A 202 7.82 15.19 -5.98
CA GLY A 202 8.77 16.19 -6.46
C GLY A 202 8.31 16.84 -7.77
N ILE A 203 7.96 16.05 -8.77
CA ILE A 203 7.45 16.52 -10.06
C ILE A 203 6.16 17.34 -9.88
N SER A 204 5.26 16.88 -9.01
CA SER A 204 4.00 17.60 -8.73
C SER A 204 4.26 18.96 -8.05
N CYS A 205 5.31 19.06 -7.22
CA CYS A 205 5.71 20.32 -6.60
C CYS A 205 6.35 21.30 -7.57
N GLU A 206 7.05 20.84 -8.61
CA GLU A 206 7.68 21.68 -9.63
C GLU A 206 6.65 22.46 -10.46
N ASN A 207 5.45 21.92 -10.60
CA ASN A 207 4.36 22.55 -11.39
C ASN A 207 3.55 23.60 -10.59
N LEU A 208 3.93 23.90 -9.33
CA LEU A 208 3.25 24.92 -8.55
C LEU A 208 3.75 26.34 -8.93
N PRO A 209 2.84 27.32 -9.16
CA PRO A 209 3.22 28.69 -9.47
C PRO A 209 4.13 29.29 -8.39
N GLY A 210 5.28 29.84 -8.81
CA GLY A 210 6.21 30.54 -7.92
C GLY A 210 7.33 29.68 -7.32
N ARG A 211 7.47 28.39 -7.66
CA ARG A 211 8.66 27.59 -7.31
C ARG A 211 9.66 27.55 -8.47
N PRO A 212 10.98 27.56 -8.18
CA PRO A 212 12.00 27.39 -9.20
C PRO A 212 11.82 26.02 -9.88
N GLN A 213 11.74 26.03 -11.20
CA GLN A 213 11.75 24.81 -12.00
C GLN A 213 13.15 24.20 -11.92
N PHE A 214 13.26 23.01 -11.33
CA PHE A 214 14.49 22.21 -11.36
C PHE A 214 14.65 21.52 -12.73
N ASN A 215 14.81 22.34 -13.78
CA ASN A 215 15.10 21.85 -15.14
C ASN A 215 16.57 21.46 -15.30
N ASN A 216 17.29 21.14 -14.23
CA ASN A 216 18.69 20.76 -14.32
C ASN A 216 18.86 19.24 -14.22
N PRO A 217 19.09 18.54 -15.36
CA PRO A 217 19.35 17.11 -15.38
C PRO A 217 20.57 16.69 -14.55
N GLU A 218 21.47 17.61 -14.22
CA GLU A 218 22.64 17.34 -13.36
C GLU A 218 22.25 17.09 -11.90
N ILE A 219 21.15 17.68 -11.40
CA ILE A 219 20.67 17.44 -10.02
C ILE A 219 20.16 16.02 -9.86
N VAL A 220 19.47 15.48 -10.86
CA VAL A 220 19.00 14.09 -10.88
C VAL A 220 20.16 13.09 -10.94
N CYS A 221 21.23 13.43 -11.68
CA CYS A 221 22.44 12.61 -11.73
C CYS A 221 23.27 12.65 -10.45
N ASN A 222 23.31 13.78 -9.73
CA ASN A 222 24.08 13.90 -8.49
C ASN A 222 23.40 13.17 -7.32
N TYR A 223 22.08 13.05 -7.31
CA TYR A 223 21.36 12.22 -6.31
C TYR A 223 21.68 10.72 -6.47
N LYS A 224 21.99 10.26 -7.68
CA LYS A 224 22.44 8.88 -7.95
C LYS A 224 23.91 8.63 -7.62
N LYS A 225 24.73 9.67 -7.41
CA LYS A 225 26.17 9.55 -7.11
C LYS A 225 26.52 9.68 -5.63
N THR A 226 25.59 10.05 -4.76
CA THR A 226 25.81 10.29 -3.32
C THR A 226 25.22 9.20 -2.42
N LYS A 227 24.95 8.01 -2.96
CA LYS A 227 24.61 6.80 -2.18
C LYS A 227 25.62 5.70 -2.43
#